data_e2bd561924a2025b336413ddaf439000
#
_entry.id   e2bd561924a2025b336413ddaf439000
#
_cell.length_a   1.000
_cell.length_b   1.000
_cell.length_c   1.000
_cell.angle_alpha   90.00
_cell.angle_beta   90.00
_cell.angle_gamma   90.00
#
_symmetry.space_group_name_H-M   'P 1'
#
loop_
_entity.id
_entity.type
_entity.pdbx_description
1 polymer ?
#
loop_
_entity_poly.entity_id
_entity_poly.type
_entity_poly.pdbx_seq_one_letter_code
_entity_poly.pdbx_strand_id
1 'polypeptide(L)'
;MNVDTLLERALNFEFLTQEEGVFLFHQAPSAKLMFVANELRKKQKNNSDKVTWQIDRNLNTTNVCIANCKFCNFYRIPGHKEAYITDIETYKKKIQETIKYGGDQLLLQGGHHPDLGLSFYVDIFKQIKSFFPDIKLHALGPPEIAHITKLEKSTHTEVLKALKEAGLDSLPGAGAEILNDRVRRLISKGKCTGREWLEVMKAAHQLNITTSATMMFGHVETIEERFEHLVWIREVQAQKPKDAKGFLAFIPWPFQDDGTLLSRIKGIKNNVSSDEYIRMLALSRIMLPNVINIQASWLTVGKATAQICLHAGANDFGSIMIEENVVSAAGAPHRFTYKTIQEAIKEAGFIPQLRDQQYRERTLPESIEEQVIYY
;
A
#
# COMPACT_ATOMS: atom_id res chain seq x y z
N MET A 1 -2.02 30.72 -12.28
CA MET A 1 -1.93 29.34 -12.84
C MET A 1 -3.14 29.11 -13.75
N ASN A 2 -3.01 28.28 -14.79
CA ASN A 2 -4.11 27.90 -15.69
C ASN A 2 -4.25 26.38 -15.70
N VAL A 3 -5.47 25.87 -15.55
CA VAL A 3 -5.76 24.42 -15.47
C VAL A 3 -5.31 23.70 -16.72
N ASP A 4 -5.65 24.20 -17.91
CA ASP A 4 -5.37 23.51 -19.17
C ASP A 4 -3.86 23.42 -19.45
N THR A 5 -3.12 24.50 -19.21
CA THR A 5 -1.65 24.49 -19.33
C THR A 5 -0.99 23.47 -18.40
N LEU A 6 -1.45 23.36 -17.14
CA LEU A 6 -0.90 22.38 -16.21
C LEU A 6 -1.21 20.94 -16.63
N LEU A 7 -2.41 20.70 -17.15
CA LEU A 7 -2.81 19.38 -17.62
C LEU A 7 -2.06 18.99 -18.92
N GLU A 8 -1.77 19.92 -19.80
CA GLU A 8 -0.91 19.70 -20.97
C GLU A 8 0.52 19.32 -20.57
N ARG A 9 1.11 20.02 -19.59
CA ARG A 9 2.42 19.67 -19.04
C ARG A 9 2.42 18.27 -18.42
N ALA A 10 1.36 17.93 -17.67
CA ALA A 10 1.20 16.60 -17.10
C ALA A 10 1.16 15.52 -18.20
N LEU A 11 0.45 15.73 -19.31
CA LEU A 11 0.39 14.80 -20.44
C LEU A 11 1.77 14.56 -21.10
N ASN A 12 2.73 15.47 -20.92
CA ASN A 12 4.12 15.33 -21.33
C ASN A 12 5.02 14.72 -20.23
N PHE A 13 4.44 14.20 -19.15
CA PHE A 13 5.14 13.62 -18.00
C PHE A 13 6.02 14.63 -17.23
N GLU A 14 5.74 15.94 -17.36
CA GLU A 14 6.42 16.94 -16.55
C GLU A 14 6.02 16.84 -15.09
N PHE A 15 6.97 17.08 -14.19
CA PHE A 15 6.71 17.15 -12.77
C PHE A 15 6.04 18.48 -12.41
N LEU A 16 4.80 18.40 -11.93
CA LEU A 16 4.11 19.55 -11.38
C LEU A 16 4.59 19.82 -9.95
N THR A 17 4.59 21.10 -9.53
CA THR A 17 4.94 21.46 -8.14
C THR A 17 3.82 21.10 -7.17
N GLN A 18 4.10 21.18 -5.87
CA GLN A 18 3.08 21.01 -4.83
C GLN A 18 1.93 22.00 -5.00
N GLU A 19 2.24 23.27 -5.22
CA GLU A 19 1.27 24.36 -5.39
C GLU A 19 0.42 24.17 -6.66
N GLU A 20 1.01 23.68 -7.74
CA GLU A 20 0.31 23.35 -8.97
C GLU A 20 -0.68 22.19 -8.75
N GLY A 21 -0.28 21.17 -7.99
CA GLY A 21 -1.15 20.06 -7.59
C GLY A 21 -2.33 20.55 -6.73
N VAL A 22 -2.07 21.36 -5.72
CA VAL A 22 -3.11 21.99 -4.87
C VAL A 22 -4.06 22.85 -5.71
N PHE A 23 -3.52 23.64 -6.63
CA PHE A 23 -4.33 24.44 -7.55
C PHE A 23 -5.26 23.57 -8.41
N LEU A 24 -4.74 22.46 -8.99
CA LEU A 24 -5.57 21.52 -9.75
C LEU A 24 -6.62 20.84 -8.87
N PHE A 25 -6.30 20.53 -7.61
CA PHE A 25 -7.27 19.96 -6.69
C PHE A 25 -8.46 20.89 -6.47
N HIS A 26 -8.27 22.18 -6.36
CA HIS A 26 -9.35 23.14 -6.11
C HIS A 26 -10.05 23.63 -7.38
N GLN A 27 -9.36 23.77 -8.49
CA GLN A 27 -9.84 24.50 -9.66
C GLN A 27 -10.17 23.63 -10.87
N ALA A 28 -9.54 22.44 -11.01
CA ALA A 28 -9.78 21.64 -12.20
C ALA A 28 -11.11 20.88 -12.11
N PRO A 29 -11.94 20.82 -13.16
CA PRO A 29 -13.10 19.94 -13.21
C PRO A 29 -12.70 18.46 -13.10
N SER A 30 -13.43 17.64 -12.30
CA SER A 30 -13.15 16.22 -12.11
C SER A 30 -13.06 15.47 -13.45
N ALA A 31 -13.93 15.79 -14.42
CA ALA A 31 -13.90 15.17 -15.74
C ALA A 31 -12.58 15.40 -16.49
N LYS A 32 -11.99 16.62 -16.40
CA LYS A 32 -10.68 16.91 -17.01
C LYS A 32 -9.55 16.14 -16.32
N LEU A 33 -9.56 16.07 -14.98
CA LEU A 33 -8.59 15.31 -14.22
C LEU A 33 -8.64 13.81 -14.58
N MET A 34 -9.83 13.23 -14.60
CA MET A 34 -10.05 11.83 -14.97
C MET A 34 -9.57 11.56 -16.41
N PHE A 35 -9.91 12.40 -17.35
CA PHE A 35 -9.48 12.29 -18.74
C PHE A 35 -7.95 12.26 -18.85
N VAL A 36 -7.28 13.27 -18.29
CA VAL A 36 -5.82 13.38 -18.36
C VAL A 36 -5.13 12.21 -17.64
N ALA A 37 -5.62 11.84 -16.46
CA ALA A 37 -5.09 10.70 -15.72
C ALA A 37 -5.24 9.38 -16.48
N ASN A 38 -6.38 9.17 -17.18
CA ASN A 38 -6.60 8.00 -18.02
C ASN A 38 -5.68 7.99 -19.25
N GLU A 39 -5.46 9.14 -19.90
CA GLU A 39 -4.51 9.24 -21.01
C GLU A 39 -3.06 8.96 -20.56
N LEU A 40 -2.65 9.41 -19.37
CA LEU A 40 -1.37 9.05 -18.77
C LEU A 40 -1.27 7.54 -18.52
N ARG A 41 -2.34 6.91 -17.98
CA ARG A 41 -2.42 5.46 -17.80
C ARG A 41 -2.21 4.74 -19.14
N LYS A 42 -2.94 5.15 -20.18
CA LYS A 42 -2.82 4.55 -21.53
C LYS A 42 -1.38 4.66 -22.06
N LYS A 43 -0.77 5.85 -21.99
CA LYS A 43 0.63 6.05 -22.42
C LYS A 43 1.59 5.15 -21.64
N GLN A 44 1.47 5.05 -20.32
CA GLN A 44 2.34 4.23 -19.47
C GLN A 44 2.13 2.73 -19.63
N LYS A 45 0.95 2.30 -20.05
CA LYS A 45 0.58 0.88 -20.23
C LYS A 45 0.48 0.47 -21.71
N ASN A 46 1.08 1.24 -22.62
CA ASN A 46 1.06 0.96 -24.08
C ASN A 46 -0.36 0.75 -24.62
N ASN A 47 -1.31 1.57 -24.20
CA ASN A 47 -2.74 1.48 -24.54
C ASN A 47 -3.41 0.15 -24.17
N SER A 48 -2.87 -0.60 -23.22
CA SER A 48 -3.46 -1.84 -22.75
C SER A 48 -4.73 -1.58 -21.94
N ASP A 49 -5.77 -2.36 -22.20
CA ASP A 49 -7.01 -2.40 -21.42
C ASP A 49 -6.95 -3.41 -20.26
N LYS A 50 -5.78 -4.04 -20.03
CA LYS A 50 -5.56 -4.92 -18.89
C LYS A 50 -5.52 -4.11 -17.59
N VAL A 51 -6.31 -4.56 -16.63
CA VAL A 51 -6.26 -4.11 -15.23
C VAL A 51 -5.77 -5.27 -14.39
N THR A 52 -4.69 -5.03 -13.66
CA THR A 52 -4.06 -6.07 -12.85
C THR A 52 -4.77 -6.26 -11.51
N TRP A 53 -4.72 -7.49 -11.00
CA TRP A 53 -5.19 -7.88 -9.67
C TRP A 53 -4.33 -9.01 -9.12
N GLN A 54 -4.42 -9.30 -7.82
CA GLN A 54 -3.56 -10.28 -7.16
C GLN A 54 -4.33 -11.12 -6.15
N ILE A 55 -3.75 -12.27 -5.79
CA ILE A 55 -4.17 -13.10 -4.67
C ILE A 55 -3.03 -13.14 -3.68
N ASP A 56 -3.20 -12.50 -2.53
CA ASP A 56 -2.29 -12.59 -1.40
C ASP A 56 -3.03 -12.82 -0.09
N ARG A 57 -2.29 -13.14 0.94
CA ARG A 57 -2.82 -13.27 2.30
C ARG A 57 -2.14 -12.27 3.20
N ASN A 58 -2.94 -11.51 3.94
CA ASN A 58 -2.46 -10.75 5.07
C ASN A 58 -2.19 -11.69 6.25
N LEU A 59 -0.96 -11.70 6.75
CA LEU A 59 -0.56 -12.52 7.88
C LEU A 59 0.25 -11.67 8.86
N ASN A 60 -0.32 -11.48 10.06
CA ASN A 60 0.31 -10.62 11.05
C ASN A 60 1.29 -11.41 11.90
N THR A 61 2.53 -10.96 11.96
CA THR A 61 3.58 -11.55 12.79
C THR A 61 3.23 -11.46 14.27
N THR A 62 2.71 -10.33 14.71
CA THR A 62 2.26 -10.06 16.07
C THR A 62 1.29 -8.89 16.08
N ASN A 63 0.37 -8.87 17.02
CA ASN A 63 -0.46 -7.71 17.31
C ASN A 63 0.12 -6.82 18.43
N VAL A 64 1.22 -7.22 19.07
CA VAL A 64 1.87 -6.42 20.11
C VAL A 64 2.56 -5.22 19.48
N CYS A 65 2.20 -4.01 19.90
CA CYS A 65 2.74 -2.79 19.31
C CYS A 65 2.89 -1.67 20.33
N ILE A 66 4.08 -1.07 20.37
CA ILE A 66 4.37 0.12 21.20
C ILE A 66 4.17 1.44 20.46
N ALA A 67 3.86 1.42 19.16
CA ALA A 67 3.69 2.64 18.36
C ALA A 67 2.43 3.43 18.70
N ASN A 68 1.39 2.77 19.23
CA ASN A 68 0.15 3.37 19.72
C ASN A 68 -0.51 4.34 18.73
N CYS A 69 -0.72 3.89 17.48
CA CYS A 69 -1.36 4.68 16.45
C CYS A 69 -2.84 4.86 16.73
N LYS A 70 -3.35 6.10 16.71
CA LYS A 70 -4.73 6.42 17.08
C LYS A 70 -5.78 5.91 16.08
N PHE A 71 -5.40 5.58 14.86
CA PHE A 71 -6.28 5.04 13.81
C PHE A 71 -6.29 3.51 13.75
N CYS A 72 -5.44 2.82 14.53
CA CYS A 72 -5.29 1.37 14.47
C CYS A 72 -6.08 0.70 15.60
N ASN A 73 -7.03 -0.19 15.25
CA ASN A 73 -7.78 -1.00 16.21
C ASN A 73 -7.18 -2.40 16.40
N PHE A 74 -6.20 -2.77 15.56
CA PHE A 74 -5.59 -4.10 15.56
C PHE A 74 -4.61 -4.29 16.72
N TYR A 75 -3.83 -3.27 17.09
CA TYR A 75 -2.73 -3.44 18.03
C TYR A 75 -3.20 -3.76 19.46
N ARG A 76 -2.32 -4.48 20.19
CA ARG A 76 -2.41 -4.69 21.64
C ARG A 76 -1.13 -4.22 22.31
N ILE A 77 -1.24 -3.70 23.53
CA ILE A 77 -0.06 -3.36 24.33
C ILE A 77 0.64 -4.62 24.83
N PRO A 78 1.95 -4.57 25.14
CA PRO A 78 2.66 -5.71 25.74
C PRO A 78 1.94 -6.22 27.02
N GLY A 79 1.81 -7.54 27.14
CA GLY A 79 1.13 -8.18 28.26
C GLY A 79 -0.40 -8.19 28.20
N HIS A 80 -1.02 -7.68 27.15
CA HIS A 80 -2.47 -7.79 26.97
C HIS A 80 -2.89 -9.25 26.77
N LYS A 81 -4.05 -9.66 27.32
CA LYS A 81 -4.55 -11.05 27.24
C LYS A 81 -4.76 -11.59 25.82
N GLU A 82 -4.97 -10.71 24.84
CA GLU A 82 -5.12 -11.04 23.43
C GLU A 82 -3.82 -10.85 22.64
N ALA A 83 -2.69 -10.57 23.32
CA ALA A 83 -1.41 -10.45 22.68
C ALA A 83 -0.95 -11.80 22.13
N TYR A 84 -0.37 -11.82 20.92
CA TYR A 84 0.16 -13.03 20.31
C TYR A 84 1.42 -12.73 19.47
N ILE A 85 2.19 -13.78 19.28
CA ILE A 85 3.22 -13.90 18.24
C ILE A 85 2.86 -15.13 17.43
N THR A 86 2.79 -15.02 16.12
CA THR A 86 2.39 -16.11 15.23
C THR A 86 3.51 -17.16 15.18
N ASP A 87 3.17 -18.41 15.46
CA ASP A 87 4.09 -19.55 15.42
C ASP A 87 4.28 -20.10 14.01
N ILE A 88 5.33 -20.90 13.81
CA ILE A 88 5.71 -21.44 12.50
C ILE A 88 4.67 -22.42 11.94
N GLU A 89 3.97 -23.17 12.76
CA GLU A 89 2.94 -24.10 12.29
C GLU A 89 1.71 -23.34 11.75
N THR A 90 1.36 -22.24 12.39
CA THR A 90 0.34 -21.32 11.88
C THR A 90 0.75 -20.74 10.52
N TYR A 91 2.02 -20.32 10.36
CA TYR A 91 2.54 -19.88 9.05
C TYR A 91 2.40 -20.98 8.00
N LYS A 92 2.85 -22.20 8.28
CA LYS A 92 2.78 -23.34 7.35
C LYS A 92 1.35 -23.59 6.88
N LYS A 93 0.42 -23.69 7.82
CA LYS A 93 -1.00 -23.91 7.50
C LYS A 93 -1.55 -22.83 6.59
N LYS A 94 -1.36 -21.56 6.96
CA LYS A 94 -1.88 -20.43 6.21
C LYS A 94 -1.24 -20.27 4.83
N ILE A 95 0.05 -20.60 4.69
CA ILE A 95 0.72 -20.58 3.38
C ILE A 95 0.17 -21.69 2.48
N GLN A 96 -0.03 -22.91 3.00
CA GLN A 96 -0.63 -24.01 2.24
C GLN A 96 -2.03 -23.65 1.73
N GLU A 97 -2.85 -23.05 2.58
CA GLU A 97 -4.17 -22.54 2.18
C GLU A 97 -4.05 -21.44 1.12
N THR A 98 -3.08 -20.52 1.25
CA THR A 98 -2.86 -19.44 0.28
C THR A 98 -2.52 -20.01 -1.10
N ILE A 99 -1.61 -20.99 -1.17
CA ILE A 99 -1.23 -21.68 -2.40
C ILE A 99 -2.44 -22.41 -3.02
N LYS A 100 -3.23 -23.10 -2.20
CA LYS A 100 -4.46 -23.80 -2.61
C LYS A 100 -5.48 -22.84 -3.25
N TYR A 101 -5.52 -21.61 -2.80
CA TYR A 101 -6.35 -20.54 -3.36
C TYR A 101 -5.67 -19.77 -4.52
N GLY A 102 -4.55 -20.26 -5.02
CA GLY A 102 -3.83 -19.64 -6.15
C GLY A 102 -2.99 -18.42 -5.79
N GLY A 103 -2.81 -18.13 -4.51
CA GLY A 103 -1.94 -17.05 -4.03
C GLY A 103 -0.45 -17.44 -4.10
N ASP A 104 0.41 -16.45 -4.29
CA ASP A 104 1.85 -16.59 -4.36
C ASP A 104 2.61 -15.63 -3.44
N GLN A 105 1.87 -14.83 -2.66
CA GLN A 105 2.43 -13.80 -1.81
C GLN A 105 1.80 -13.80 -0.42
N LEU A 106 2.63 -13.47 0.56
CA LEU A 106 2.17 -13.06 1.90
C LEU A 106 2.43 -11.57 2.07
N LEU A 107 1.44 -10.84 2.58
CA LEU A 107 1.62 -9.52 3.17
C LEU A 107 1.89 -9.71 4.65
N LEU A 108 3.18 -9.72 5.04
CA LEU A 108 3.62 -9.92 6.41
C LEU A 108 3.86 -8.58 7.11
N GLN A 109 2.94 -8.16 7.93
CA GLN A 109 3.02 -6.96 8.73
C GLN A 109 2.68 -7.28 10.18
N GLY A 110 3.13 -6.45 11.11
CA GLY A 110 2.84 -6.67 12.52
C GLY A 110 2.99 -5.41 13.35
N GLY A 111 2.84 -5.56 14.65
CA GLY A 111 3.12 -4.50 15.60
C GLY A 111 4.62 -4.29 15.82
N HIS A 112 5.01 -3.10 16.28
CA HIS A 112 6.35 -2.83 16.78
C HIS A 112 6.52 -3.49 18.15
N HIS A 113 6.87 -4.78 18.14
CA HIS A 113 7.10 -5.53 19.36
C HIS A 113 8.42 -5.09 19.99
N PRO A 114 8.48 -4.83 21.32
CA PRO A 114 9.69 -4.32 21.95
C PRO A 114 10.88 -5.29 21.91
N ASP A 115 10.64 -6.59 21.83
CA ASP A 115 11.67 -7.63 21.97
C ASP A 115 11.93 -8.43 20.67
N LEU A 116 11.15 -8.20 19.59
CA LEU A 116 11.36 -8.90 18.32
C LEU A 116 12.31 -8.09 17.42
N GLY A 117 13.60 -8.41 17.52
CA GLY A 117 14.67 -7.81 16.74
C GLY A 117 14.92 -8.49 15.40
N LEU A 118 16.04 -8.16 14.76
CA LEU A 118 16.40 -8.64 13.42
C LEU A 118 16.50 -10.17 13.35
N SER A 119 17.10 -10.81 14.37
CA SER A 119 17.26 -12.26 14.39
C SER A 119 15.94 -13.01 14.28
N PHE A 120 14.89 -12.53 14.96
CA PHE A 120 13.55 -13.12 14.88
C PHE A 120 13.01 -13.13 13.45
N TYR A 121 13.08 -12.00 12.73
CA TYR A 121 12.57 -11.90 11.37
C TYR A 121 13.41 -12.68 10.36
N VAL A 122 14.75 -12.68 10.54
CA VAL A 122 15.66 -13.49 9.73
C VAL A 122 15.34 -14.98 9.86
N ASP A 123 15.11 -15.46 11.08
CA ASP A 123 14.79 -16.86 11.35
C ASP A 123 13.44 -17.27 10.75
N ILE A 124 12.39 -16.44 10.93
CA ILE A 124 11.07 -16.70 10.34
C ILE A 124 11.15 -16.73 8.81
N PHE A 125 11.83 -15.76 8.18
CA PHE A 125 11.92 -15.70 6.72
C PHE A 125 12.68 -16.91 6.16
N LYS A 126 13.80 -17.29 6.77
CA LYS A 126 14.56 -18.51 6.40
C LYS A 126 13.70 -19.77 6.55
N GLN A 127 12.97 -19.91 7.65
CA GLN A 127 12.09 -21.05 7.87
C GLN A 127 10.98 -21.10 6.82
N ILE A 128 10.28 -19.98 6.57
CA ILE A 128 9.25 -19.93 5.52
C ILE A 128 9.84 -20.33 4.16
N LYS A 129 10.97 -19.76 3.78
CA LYS A 129 11.63 -20.05 2.50
C LYS A 129 12.14 -21.50 2.40
N SER A 130 12.49 -22.13 3.51
CA SER A 130 12.89 -23.54 3.53
C SER A 130 11.73 -24.50 3.23
N PHE A 131 10.49 -24.15 3.67
CA PHE A 131 9.30 -24.97 3.41
C PHE A 131 8.59 -24.57 2.10
N PHE A 132 8.63 -23.28 1.75
CA PHE A 132 7.89 -22.70 0.62
C PHE A 132 8.80 -21.71 -0.15
N PRO A 133 9.77 -22.20 -0.93
CA PRO A 133 10.78 -21.36 -1.58
C PRO A 133 10.17 -20.34 -2.57
N ASP A 134 9.04 -20.69 -3.18
CA ASP A 134 8.41 -19.87 -4.22
C ASP A 134 7.48 -18.78 -3.66
N ILE A 135 6.99 -18.91 -2.42
CA ILE A 135 6.12 -17.91 -1.80
C ILE A 135 6.85 -16.58 -1.64
N LYS A 136 6.21 -15.49 -2.03
CA LYS A 136 6.81 -14.16 -1.96
C LYS A 136 6.51 -13.51 -0.63
N LEU A 137 7.56 -12.99 0.00
CA LEU A 137 7.47 -12.22 1.25
C LEU A 137 7.44 -10.73 0.92
N HIS A 138 6.24 -10.14 0.93
CA HIS A 138 5.99 -8.70 0.93
C HIS A 138 5.86 -8.29 2.38
N ALA A 139 6.96 -7.93 3.03
CA ALA A 139 7.00 -7.96 4.48
C ALA A 139 7.59 -6.70 5.07
N LEU A 140 7.14 -6.37 6.28
CA LEU A 140 7.57 -5.24 7.08
C LEU A 140 7.35 -3.90 6.33
N GLY A 141 6.97 -2.88 7.02
CA GLY A 141 6.93 -1.52 6.47
C GLY A 141 8.14 -0.72 6.93
N PRO A 142 8.41 0.47 6.35
CA PRO A 142 9.48 1.33 6.83
C PRO A 142 9.46 1.63 8.33
N PRO A 143 8.29 1.81 9.00
CA PRO A 143 8.30 1.98 10.45
C PRO A 143 8.79 0.75 11.23
N GLU A 144 8.52 -0.46 10.72
CA GLU A 144 9.02 -1.71 11.31
C GLU A 144 10.53 -1.83 11.10
N ILE A 145 11.04 -1.51 9.90
CA ILE A 145 12.48 -1.47 9.62
C ILE A 145 13.18 -0.45 10.53
N ALA A 146 12.63 0.76 10.65
CA ALA A 146 13.18 1.79 11.55
C ALA A 146 13.17 1.33 13.02
N HIS A 147 12.12 0.62 13.45
CA HIS A 147 12.03 0.06 14.79
C HIS A 147 13.11 -1.01 15.02
N ILE A 148 13.28 -1.98 14.12
CA ILE A 148 14.31 -3.02 14.17
C ILE A 148 15.71 -2.37 14.18
N THR A 149 15.94 -1.38 13.32
CA THR A 149 17.21 -0.64 13.25
C THR A 149 17.58 -0.02 14.61
N LYS A 150 16.60 0.55 15.33
CA LYS A 150 16.80 1.10 16.69
C LYS A 150 17.11 0.03 17.71
N LEU A 151 16.40 -1.12 17.69
CA LEU A 151 16.64 -2.23 18.59
C LEU A 151 18.06 -2.78 18.43
N GLU A 152 18.50 -2.96 17.19
CA GLU A 152 19.82 -3.53 16.86
C GLU A 152 20.97 -2.49 16.92
N LYS A 153 20.68 -1.20 17.11
CA LYS A 153 21.67 -0.12 17.01
C LYS A 153 22.48 -0.18 15.72
N SER A 154 21.82 -0.47 14.62
CA SER A 154 22.38 -0.71 13.28
C SER A 154 21.94 0.37 12.29
N THR A 155 22.14 0.16 11.00
CA THR A 155 21.65 1.02 9.90
C THR A 155 20.50 0.36 9.16
N HIS A 156 19.64 1.17 8.51
CA HIS A 156 18.55 0.66 7.66
C HIS A 156 19.09 -0.27 6.56
N THR A 157 20.25 0.05 6.00
CA THR A 157 20.88 -0.74 4.93
C THR A 157 21.32 -2.11 5.43
N GLU A 158 21.94 -2.21 6.61
CA GLU A 158 22.35 -3.49 7.20
C GLU A 158 21.14 -4.37 7.53
N VAL A 159 20.11 -3.80 8.15
CA VAL A 159 18.87 -4.51 8.47
C VAL A 159 18.20 -5.03 7.19
N LEU A 160 18.02 -4.17 6.18
CA LEU A 160 17.40 -4.55 4.91
C LEU A 160 18.23 -5.60 4.15
N LYS A 161 19.56 -5.51 4.18
CA LYS A 161 20.46 -6.50 3.55
C LYS A 161 20.28 -7.88 4.21
N ALA A 162 20.32 -7.94 5.53
CA ALA A 162 20.13 -9.20 6.26
C ALA A 162 18.75 -9.83 5.99
N LEU A 163 17.67 -9.01 5.97
CA LEU A 163 16.33 -9.48 5.65
C LEU A 163 16.22 -9.96 4.20
N LYS A 164 16.84 -9.26 3.25
CA LYS A 164 16.89 -9.68 1.83
C LYS A 164 17.60 -11.03 1.68
N GLU A 165 18.74 -11.21 2.33
CA GLU A 165 19.50 -12.48 2.36
C GLU A 165 18.68 -13.62 3.01
N ALA A 166 17.80 -13.29 3.97
CA ALA A 166 16.89 -14.24 4.60
C ALA A 166 15.66 -14.59 3.77
N GLY A 167 15.39 -13.85 2.68
CA GLY A 167 14.27 -14.15 1.78
C GLY A 167 13.21 -13.05 1.64
N LEU A 168 13.44 -11.83 2.14
CA LEU A 168 12.56 -10.69 1.87
C LEU A 168 12.55 -10.40 0.36
N ASP A 169 11.38 -10.48 -0.28
CA ASP A 169 11.23 -10.22 -1.72
C ASP A 169 10.87 -8.77 -2.03
N SER A 170 10.08 -8.11 -1.19
CA SER A 170 9.70 -6.69 -1.34
C SER A 170 9.24 -6.06 -0.04
N LEU A 171 9.23 -4.72 0.00
CA LEU A 171 8.84 -3.93 1.15
C LEU A 171 7.56 -3.13 0.86
N PRO A 172 6.44 -3.34 1.59
CA PRO A 172 5.24 -2.54 1.45
C PRO A 172 5.43 -1.09 1.90
N GLY A 173 4.70 -0.17 1.28
CA GLY A 173 4.68 1.25 1.65
C GLY A 173 3.91 1.56 2.92
N ALA A 174 3.67 0.56 3.75
CA ALA A 174 2.90 0.68 4.97
C ALA A 174 3.46 1.72 5.93
N GLY A 175 2.57 2.28 6.74
CA GLY A 175 2.95 3.25 7.75
C GLY A 175 3.35 4.61 7.22
N ALA A 176 3.15 4.89 5.93
CA ALA A 176 3.34 6.23 5.36
C ALA A 176 2.29 7.21 5.89
N GLU A 177 1.04 6.81 5.90
CA GLU A 177 -0.16 7.62 6.15
C GLU A 177 -0.07 8.96 5.38
N ILE A 178 0.29 10.04 6.04
CA ILE A 178 0.82 11.28 5.46
C ILE A 178 2.24 11.48 6.00
N LEU A 179 3.21 11.72 5.13
CA LEU A 179 4.62 11.81 5.51
C LEU A 179 5.00 13.10 6.26
N ASN A 180 4.11 14.10 6.28
CA ASN A 180 4.31 15.32 7.06
C ASN A 180 4.35 15.03 8.56
N ASP A 181 5.40 15.49 9.25
CA ASP A 181 5.65 15.20 10.66
C ASP A 181 4.66 15.85 11.63
N ARG A 182 3.98 16.96 11.25
CA ARG A 182 2.86 17.50 12.02
C ARG A 182 1.74 16.47 12.13
N VAL A 183 1.36 15.88 11.00
CA VAL A 183 0.32 14.85 10.92
C VAL A 183 0.76 13.61 11.69
N ARG A 184 1.97 13.11 11.46
CA ARG A 184 2.50 11.89 12.09
C ARG A 184 2.52 12.00 13.61
N ARG A 185 2.93 13.13 14.17
CA ARG A 185 2.89 13.36 15.63
C ARG A 185 1.49 13.32 16.21
N LEU A 186 0.47 13.71 15.44
CA LEU A 186 -0.93 13.69 15.89
C LEU A 186 -1.54 12.28 15.86
N ILE A 187 -1.26 11.48 14.83
CA ILE A 187 -1.96 10.20 14.59
C ILE A 187 -1.13 8.96 14.96
N SER A 188 0.20 9.02 14.92
CA SER A 188 1.11 7.88 15.06
C SER A 188 2.46 8.25 15.65
N LYS A 189 2.45 8.95 16.78
CA LYS A 189 3.65 9.51 17.45
C LYS A 189 4.78 8.48 17.70
N GLY A 190 4.45 7.22 17.88
CA GLY A 190 5.43 6.14 18.13
C GLY A 190 6.07 5.55 16.87
N LYS A 191 5.64 5.96 15.67
CA LYS A 191 6.28 5.58 14.41
C LYS A 191 7.45 6.49 14.03
N CYS A 192 8.26 6.07 13.08
CA CYS A 192 9.33 6.87 12.50
C CYS A 192 8.81 8.19 11.89
N THR A 193 9.67 9.19 11.75
CA THR A 193 9.36 10.43 11.03
C THR A 193 9.10 10.18 9.54
N GLY A 194 8.48 11.15 8.86
CA GLY A 194 8.31 11.08 7.41
C GLY A 194 9.65 10.99 6.67
N ARG A 195 10.63 11.74 7.11
CA ARG A 195 12.00 11.69 6.58
C ARG A 195 12.63 10.31 6.78
N GLU A 196 12.55 9.74 7.97
CA GLU A 196 13.10 8.40 8.26
C GLU A 196 12.41 7.31 7.41
N TRP A 197 11.08 7.43 7.18
CA TRP A 197 10.34 6.56 6.27
C TRP A 197 10.93 6.60 4.84
N LEU A 198 11.20 7.81 4.32
CA LEU A 198 11.81 8.00 2.99
C LEU A 198 13.24 7.47 2.94
N GLU A 199 14.03 7.63 4.01
CA GLU A 199 15.40 7.10 4.11
C GLU A 199 15.42 5.57 4.05
N VAL A 200 14.48 4.89 4.73
CA VAL A 200 14.31 3.43 4.62
C VAL A 200 14.01 3.02 3.17
N MET A 201 13.09 3.73 2.50
CA MET A 201 12.76 3.43 1.10
C MET A 201 13.94 3.68 0.15
N LYS A 202 14.70 4.75 0.35
CA LYS A 202 15.94 4.99 -0.41
C LYS A 202 16.94 3.84 -0.21
N ALA A 203 17.15 3.38 1.02
CA ALA A 203 18.02 2.25 1.30
C ALA A 203 17.53 0.96 0.63
N ALA A 204 16.22 0.71 0.64
CA ALA A 204 15.62 -0.43 -0.06
C ALA A 204 15.86 -0.35 -1.58
N HIS A 205 15.69 0.83 -2.20
CA HIS A 205 15.96 1.04 -3.63
C HIS A 205 17.44 0.84 -3.97
N GLN A 206 18.37 1.30 -3.13
CA GLN A 206 19.81 1.07 -3.33
C GLN A 206 20.17 -0.43 -3.28
N LEU A 207 19.45 -1.21 -2.50
CA LEU A 207 19.59 -2.67 -2.45
C LEU A 207 18.79 -3.41 -3.54
N ASN A 208 18.14 -2.70 -4.46
CA ASN A 208 17.23 -3.25 -5.46
C ASN A 208 16.14 -4.14 -4.82
N ILE A 209 15.59 -3.71 -3.69
CA ILE A 209 14.39 -4.27 -3.10
C ILE A 209 13.19 -3.53 -3.71
N THR A 210 12.27 -4.29 -4.28
CA THR A 210 11.03 -3.73 -4.81
C THR A 210 10.15 -3.18 -3.70
N THR A 211 9.53 -2.03 -3.92
CA THR A 211 8.68 -1.38 -2.91
C THR A 211 7.34 -0.95 -3.47
N SER A 212 6.39 -0.62 -2.61
CA SER A 212 5.21 0.16 -2.94
C SER A 212 5.18 1.45 -2.10
N ALA A 213 4.31 2.38 -2.46
CA ALA A 213 4.03 3.57 -1.67
C ALA A 213 2.53 3.69 -1.40
N THR A 214 2.17 4.22 -0.24
CA THR A 214 0.76 4.37 0.17
C THR A 214 0.50 5.77 0.69
N MET A 215 -0.75 6.19 0.68
CA MET A 215 -1.23 7.39 1.37
C MET A 215 -2.57 7.09 2.03
N MET A 216 -2.67 7.33 3.33
CA MET A 216 -3.96 7.36 4.03
C MET A 216 -4.36 8.81 4.26
N PHE A 217 -5.51 9.24 3.74
CA PHE A 217 -5.96 10.61 3.80
C PHE A 217 -7.41 10.74 4.26
N GLY A 218 -7.85 11.97 4.53
CA GLY A 218 -9.20 12.27 5.01
C GLY A 218 -9.32 12.26 6.54
N HIS A 219 -8.26 12.64 7.27
CA HIS A 219 -8.28 12.69 8.74
C HIS A 219 -7.89 14.08 9.28
N VAL A 220 -6.60 14.40 9.49
CA VAL A 220 -6.13 15.66 10.11
C VAL A 220 -5.21 16.48 9.23
N GLU A 221 -4.86 15.95 8.09
CA GLU A 221 -3.99 16.59 7.11
C GLU A 221 -4.71 17.70 6.35
N THR A 222 -3.93 18.60 5.78
CA THR A 222 -4.39 19.59 4.80
C THR A 222 -4.22 19.06 3.37
N ILE A 223 -4.82 19.74 2.39
CA ILE A 223 -4.62 19.39 0.98
C ILE A 223 -3.15 19.59 0.59
N GLU A 224 -2.51 20.64 1.04
CA GLU A 224 -1.08 20.90 0.81
C GLU A 224 -0.21 19.73 1.30
N GLU A 225 -0.50 19.17 2.46
CA GLU A 225 0.23 18.03 3.03
C GLU A 225 0.03 16.72 2.24
N ARG A 226 -1.13 16.55 1.57
CA ARG A 226 -1.33 15.44 0.62
C ARG A 226 -0.42 15.58 -0.60
N PHE A 227 -0.29 16.80 -1.15
CA PHE A 227 0.57 17.04 -2.31
C PHE A 227 2.05 17.05 -1.97
N GLU A 228 2.45 17.54 -0.80
CA GLU A 228 3.81 17.40 -0.27
C GLU A 228 4.21 15.92 -0.20
N HIS A 229 3.33 15.06 0.33
CA HIS A 229 3.53 13.61 0.36
C HIS A 229 3.78 13.02 -1.03
N LEU A 230 2.97 13.37 -2.02
CA LEU A 230 3.13 12.90 -3.41
C LEU A 230 4.46 13.36 -4.01
N VAL A 231 4.85 14.61 -3.79
CA VAL A 231 6.14 15.16 -4.25
C VAL A 231 7.30 14.38 -3.65
N TRP A 232 7.29 14.10 -2.34
CA TRP A 232 8.36 13.35 -1.68
C TRP A 232 8.49 11.91 -2.20
N ILE A 233 7.37 11.21 -2.43
CA ILE A 233 7.37 9.89 -3.07
C ILE A 233 7.99 9.96 -4.46
N ARG A 234 7.58 10.91 -5.28
CA ARG A 234 8.09 11.12 -6.65
C ARG A 234 9.60 11.39 -6.66
N GLU A 235 10.08 12.21 -5.75
CA GLU A 235 11.52 12.54 -5.62
C GLU A 235 12.35 11.34 -5.23
N VAL A 236 11.91 10.52 -4.28
CA VAL A 236 12.59 9.26 -3.93
C VAL A 236 12.62 8.31 -5.12
N GLN A 237 11.50 8.19 -5.85
CA GLN A 237 11.45 7.39 -7.07
C GLN A 237 12.41 7.90 -8.15
N ALA A 238 12.56 9.21 -8.31
CA ALA A 238 13.49 9.80 -9.27
C ALA A 238 14.98 9.58 -8.93
N GLN A 239 15.28 9.43 -7.62
CA GLN A 239 16.65 9.23 -7.12
C GLN A 239 17.09 7.76 -7.05
N LYS A 240 16.21 6.80 -7.38
CA LYS A 240 16.55 5.38 -7.34
C LYS A 240 17.66 5.03 -8.35
N PRO A 241 18.48 4.00 -8.09
CA PRO A 241 19.40 3.48 -9.10
C PRO A 241 18.67 3.13 -10.41
N LYS A 242 19.35 3.31 -11.54
CA LYS A 242 18.76 3.11 -12.88
C LYS A 242 18.12 1.72 -13.04
N ASP A 243 18.77 0.69 -12.51
CA ASP A 243 18.31 -0.71 -12.64
C ASP A 243 17.38 -1.14 -11.50
N ALA A 244 17.16 -0.29 -10.49
CA ALA A 244 16.23 -0.57 -9.43
C ALA A 244 14.79 -0.26 -9.86
N LYS A 245 13.85 -1.09 -9.45
CA LYS A 245 12.41 -0.87 -9.73
C LYS A 245 11.82 0.26 -8.90
N GLY A 246 12.27 0.39 -7.65
CA GLY A 246 11.75 1.38 -6.72
C GLY A 246 10.29 1.11 -6.35
N PHE A 247 9.49 2.18 -6.31
CA PHE A 247 8.05 2.06 -6.10
C PHE A 247 7.37 1.51 -7.36
N LEU A 248 6.92 0.26 -7.30
CA LEU A 248 6.15 -0.35 -8.39
C LEU A 248 4.70 0.15 -8.45
N ALA A 249 4.15 0.51 -7.29
CA ALA A 249 2.78 0.98 -7.18
C ALA A 249 2.63 2.07 -6.14
N PHE A 250 1.60 2.90 -6.34
CA PHE A 250 1.07 3.82 -5.33
C PHE A 250 -0.39 3.48 -5.03
N ILE A 251 -0.73 3.43 -3.73
CA ILE A 251 -2.05 3.04 -3.22
C ILE A 251 -2.59 4.15 -2.33
N PRO A 252 -3.45 5.05 -2.82
CA PRO A 252 -4.21 5.98 -1.98
C PRO A 252 -5.43 5.28 -1.37
N TRP A 253 -5.72 5.54 -0.10
CA TRP A 253 -6.91 5.04 0.57
C TRP A 253 -7.43 6.01 1.63
N PRO A 254 -8.77 6.15 1.80
CA PRO A 254 -9.32 7.04 2.81
C PRO A 254 -9.27 6.41 4.19
N PHE A 255 -9.05 7.25 5.19
CA PHE A 255 -9.10 6.86 6.60
C PHE A 255 -10.41 6.12 6.92
N GLN A 256 -10.31 5.02 7.64
CA GLN A 256 -11.45 4.31 8.20
C GLN A 256 -11.53 4.62 9.68
N ASP A 257 -12.70 5.06 10.16
CA ASP A 257 -12.80 5.73 11.47
C ASP A 257 -13.57 4.94 12.54
N ASP A 258 -14.21 3.83 12.18
CA ASP A 258 -15.07 3.10 13.11
C ASP A 258 -14.29 2.57 14.32
N GLY A 259 -14.73 2.99 15.51
CA GLY A 259 -14.15 2.57 16.78
C GLY A 259 -12.74 3.07 17.09
N THR A 260 -12.09 3.84 16.19
CA THR A 260 -10.70 4.29 16.37
C THR A 260 -10.56 5.36 17.45
N LEU A 261 -9.37 5.44 18.08
CA LEU A 261 -9.07 6.52 19.02
C LEU A 261 -9.04 7.88 18.30
N LEU A 262 -8.70 7.90 17.02
CA LEU A 262 -8.63 9.12 16.21
C LEU A 262 -10.02 9.73 15.99
N SER A 263 -11.04 8.91 15.75
CA SER A 263 -12.44 9.37 15.57
C SER A 263 -13.07 9.95 16.84
N ARG A 264 -12.47 9.68 18.02
CA ARG A 264 -12.93 10.28 19.29
C ARG A 264 -12.52 11.75 19.44
N ILE A 265 -11.59 12.22 18.59
CA ILE A 265 -11.20 13.63 18.59
C ILE A 265 -12.27 14.44 17.85
N LYS A 266 -12.81 15.49 18.50
CA LYS A 266 -13.86 16.32 17.93
C LYS A 266 -13.49 16.85 16.54
N GLY A 267 -14.35 16.61 15.56
CA GLY A 267 -14.18 17.07 14.19
C GLY A 267 -13.41 16.11 13.27
N ILE A 268 -12.89 15.01 13.81
CA ILE A 268 -12.19 14.00 12.98
C ILE A 268 -13.15 12.85 12.70
N LYS A 269 -13.52 12.69 11.44
CA LYS A 269 -14.32 11.58 10.90
C LYS A 269 -13.87 11.33 9.46
N ASN A 270 -14.14 10.13 8.95
CA ASN A 270 -14.02 9.85 7.53
C ASN A 270 -15.12 10.61 6.77
N ASN A 271 -14.75 11.73 6.15
CA ASN A 271 -15.66 12.54 5.34
C ASN A 271 -15.28 12.50 3.84
N VAL A 272 -14.36 11.60 3.45
CA VAL A 272 -13.94 11.47 2.06
C VAL A 272 -15.09 10.93 1.21
N SER A 273 -15.65 11.76 0.34
CA SER A 273 -16.64 11.33 -0.63
C SER A 273 -16.01 10.49 -1.75
N SER A 274 -16.83 9.74 -2.49
CA SER A 274 -16.37 9.03 -3.68
C SER A 274 -15.77 9.98 -4.71
N ASP A 275 -16.34 11.18 -4.90
CA ASP A 275 -15.80 12.21 -5.82
C ASP A 275 -14.41 12.70 -5.36
N GLU A 276 -14.23 12.99 -4.08
CA GLU A 276 -12.92 13.39 -3.54
C GLU A 276 -11.87 12.28 -3.69
N TYR A 277 -12.25 11.02 -3.46
CA TYR A 277 -11.36 9.89 -3.66
C TYR A 277 -10.94 9.74 -5.12
N ILE A 278 -11.89 9.73 -6.06
CA ILE A 278 -11.63 9.65 -7.51
C ILE A 278 -10.72 10.79 -7.95
N ARG A 279 -11.03 12.02 -7.48
CA ARG A 279 -10.24 13.23 -7.74
C ARG A 279 -8.80 13.07 -7.24
N MET A 280 -8.63 12.59 -6.00
CA MET A 280 -7.30 12.38 -5.39
C MET A 280 -6.51 11.28 -6.10
N LEU A 281 -7.18 10.21 -6.54
CA LEU A 281 -6.55 9.15 -7.32
C LEU A 281 -6.09 9.65 -8.70
N ALA A 282 -6.93 10.41 -9.41
CA ALA A 282 -6.56 11.02 -10.69
C ALA A 282 -5.35 11.96 -10.55
N LEU A 283 -5.36 12.80 -9.50
CA LEU A 283 -4.23 13.67 -9.18
C LEU A 283 -2.98 12.89 -8.77
N SER A 284 -3.13 11.75 -8.09
CA SER A 284 -1.98 10.88 -7.81
C SER A 284 -1.32 10.38 -9.09
N ARG A 285 -2.10 10.00 -10.11
CA ARG A 285 -1.56 9.64 -11.44
C ARG A 285 -0.82 10.80 -12.10
N ILE A 286 -1.38 12.00 -12.00
CA ILE A 286 -0.80 13.23 -12.59
C ILE A 286 0.50 13.62 -11.85
N MET A 287 0.51 13.56 -10.53
CA MET A 287 1.65 13.98 -9.71
C MET A 287 2.79 12.96 -9.64
N LEU A 288 2.52 11.68 -9.95
CA LEU A 288 3.48 10.58 -9.88
C LEU A 288 3.76 9.96 -11.26
N PRO A 289 4.22 10.74 -12.27
CA PRO A 289 4.42 10.22 -13.62
C PRO A 289 5.54 9.17 -13.71
N ASN A 290 6.38 9.03 -12.69
CA ASN A 290 7.43 8.03 -12.57
C ASN A 290 7.05 6.79 -11.74
N VAL A 291 5.79 6.69 -11.28
CA VAL A 291 5.23 5.48 -10.65
C VAL A 291 4.21 4.87 -11.61
N ILE A 292 4.53 3.70 -12.16
CA ILE A 292 3.78 3.12 -13.28
C ILE A 292 2.38 2.66 -12.89
N ASN A 293 2.21 2.11 -11.68
CA ASN A 293 0.94 1.53 -11.28
C ASN A 293 0.29 2.36 -10.18
N ILE A 294 -0.98 2.71 -10.40
CA ILE A 294 -1.85 3.33 -9.39
C ILE A 294 -2.98 2.34 -9.10
N GLN A 295 -3.13 1.99 -7.83
CA GLN A 295 -4.13 1.02 -7.38
C GLN A 295 -5.39 1.72 -6.89
N ALA A 296 -6.55 1.21 -7.30
CA ALA A 296 -7.83 1.59 -6.70
C ALA A 296 -8.07 0.77 -5.42
N SER A 297 -8.28 1.44 -4.28
CA SER A 297 -8.45 0.78 -2.99
C SER A 297 -9.90 0.36 -2.75
N TRP A 298 -10.39 -0.65 -3.49
CA TRP A 298 -11.76 -1.14 -3.40
C TRP A 298 -12.18 -1.54 -1.97
N LEU A 299 -11.24 -2.02 -1.17
CA LEU A 299 -11.49 -2.42 0.23
C LEU A 299 -12.11 -1.29 1.06
N THR A 300 -11.67 -0.06 0.82
CA THR A 300 -12.10 1.13 1.57
C THR A 300 -13.22 1.93 0.91
N VAL A 301 -13.27 1.92 -0.43
CA VAL A 301 -14.22 2.77 -1.18
C VAL A 301 -15.34 2.00 -1.88
N GLY A 302 -15.28 0.67 -1.85
CA GLY A 302 -16.27 -0.20 -2.48
C GLY A 302 -16.10 -0.36 -4.00
N LYS A 303 -16.87 -1.33 -4.54
CA LYS A 303 -16.80 -1.74 -5.94
C LYS A 303 -17.03 -0.59 -6.91
N ALA A 304 -18.15 0.14 -6.76
CA ALA A 304 -18.55 1.17 -7.73
C ALA A 304 -17.52 2.30 -7.85
N THR A 305 -17.05 2.83 -6.72
CA THR A 305 -16.02 3.88 -6.72
C THR A 305 -14.71 3.38 -7.33
N ALA A 306 -14.29 2.14 -7.00
CA ALA A 306 -13.08 1.55 -7.55
C ALA A 306 -13.18 1.32 -9.07
N GLN A 307 -14.35 0.92 -9.59
CA GLN A 307 -14.60 0.80 -11.04
C GLN A 307 -14.45 2.14 -11.76
N ILE A 308 -14.99 3.25 -11.20
CA ILE A 308 -14.82 4.58 -11.77
C ILE A 308 -13.33 4.98 -11.76
N CYS A 309 -12.57 4.60 -10.74
CA CYS A 309 -11.14 4.89 -10.65
C CYS A 309 -10.32 4.26 -11.79
N LEU A 310 -10.76 3.16 -12.40
CA LEU A 310 -10.13 2.58 -13.59
C LEU A 310 -10.19 3.52 -14.79
N HIS A 311 -11.24 4.35 -14.88
CA HIS A 311 -11.37 5.41 -15.88
C HIS A 311 -10.73 6.73 -15.44
N ALA A 312 -10.24 6.79 -14.20
CA ALA A 312 -9.57 7.96 -13.62
C ALA A 312 -8.06 7.75 -13.43
N GLY A 313 -7.47 6.81 -14.17
CA GLY A 313 -6.02 6.60 -14.19
C GLY A 313 -5.50 5.42 -13.36
N ALA A 314 -6.34 4.69 -12.62
CA ALA A 314 -5.91 3.43 -12.01
C ALA A 314 -5.73 2.34 -13.07
N ASN A 315 -4.77 1.44 -12.84
CA ASN A 315 -4.52 0.27 -13.69
C ASN A 315 -4.32 -1.02 -12.88
N ASP A 316 -4.53 -0.94 -11.58
CA ASP A 316 -4.46 -2.08 -10.66
C ASP A 316 -5.67 -2.05 -9.72
N PHE A 317 -6.29 -3.19 -9.51
CA PHE A 317 -7.44 -3.34 -8.62
C PHE A 317 -7.03 -3.91 -7.26
N GLY A 318 -5.73 -4.16 -7.06
CA GLY A 318 -5.17 -4.69 -5.84
C GLY A 318 -5.39 -6.19 -5.66
N SER A 319 -5.31 -6.62 -4.42
CA SER A 319 -5.48 -8.03 -4.04
C SER A 319 -6.87 -8.31 -3.50
N ILE A 320 -7.29 -9.57 -3.55
CA ILE A 320 -8.47 -10.04 -2.81
C ILE A 320 -8.25 -10.04 -1.29
N MET A 321 -7.02 -9.91 -0.83
CA MET A 321 -6.61 -9.74 0.58
C MET A 321 -7.21 -10.78 1.53
N ILE A 322 -6.79 -12.03 1.40
CA ILE A 322 -7.23 -13.11 2.30
C ILE A 322 -6.84 -12.75 3.74
N GLU A 323 -7.80 -12.84 4.69
CA GLU A 323 -7.63 -12.49 6.11
C GLU A 323 -7.18 -11.02 6.36
N GLU A 324 -7.68 -10.07 5.59
CA GLU A 324 -7.49 -8.68 5.96
C GLU A 324 -8.22 -8.40 7.28
N ASN A 325 -7.47 -8.03 8.31
CA ASN A 325 -7.97 -7.85 9.68
C ASN A 325 -7.51 -6.54 10.33
N VAL A 326 -6.82 -5.68 9.59
CA VAL A 326 -6.31 -4.39 10.10
C VAL A 326 -7.25 -3.24 9.75
N VAL A 327 -7.58 -3.09 8.46
CA VAL A 327 -8.46 -2.03 7.95
C VAL A 327 -9.93 -2.39 8.22
N SER A 328 -10.28 -3.68 8.09
CA SER A 328 -11.61 -4.18 8.43
C SER A 328 -11.97 -3.99 9.92
N ALA A 329 -10.99 -4.07 10.82
CA ALA A 329 -11.19 -3.74 12.23
C ALA A 329 -11.54 -2.25 12.48
N ALA A 330 -11.35 -1.39 11.50
CA ALA A 330 -11.74 0.03 11.51
C ALA A 330 -12.97 0.32 10.63
N GLY A 331 -13.72 -0.71 10.22
CA GLY A 331 -15.02 -0.57 9.58
C GLY A 331 -15.07 -0.78 8.07
N ALA A 332 -13.98 -1.20 7.39
CA ALA A 332 -14.03 -1.51 5.96
C ALA A 332 -14.83 -2.80 5.68
N PRO A 333 -16.02 -2.74 5.05
CA PRO A 333 -16.93 -3.90 4.98
C PRO A 333 -16.77 -4.71 3.69
N HIS A 334 -16.01 -4.21 2.72
CA HIS A 334 -15.99 -4.76 1.37
C HIS A 334 -15.14 -6.02 1.27
N ARG A 335 -15.56 -6.96 0.40
CA ARG A 335 -14.88 -8.24 0.17
C ARG A 335 -14.97 -8.62 -1.31
N PHE A 336 -13.91 -9.25 -1.82
CA PHE A 336 -13.90 -9.88 -3.13
C PHE A 336 -13.38 -11.32 -3.06
N THR A 337 -13.98 -12.18 -3.88
CA THR A 337 -13.40 -13.47 -4.27
C THR A 337 -12.61 -13.29 -5.57
N TYR A 338 -11.86 -14.32 -5.97
CA TYR A 338 -11.17 -14.28 -7.27
C TYR A 338 -12.13 -14.16 -8.47
N LYS A 339 -13.38 -14.63 -8.36
CA LYS A 339 -14.40 -14.44 -9.40
C LYS A 339 -14.94 -13.03 -9.41
N THR A 340 -15.39 -12.55 -8.26
CA THR A 340 -16.06 -11.25 -8.17
C THR A 340 -15.13 -10.06 -8.43
N ILE A 341 -13.82 -10.18 -8.15
CA ILE A 341 -12.86 -9.13 -8.53
C ILE A 341 -12.69 -9.05 -10.06
N GLN A 342 -12.65 -10.20 -10.74
CA GLN A 342 -12.59 -10.25 -12.20
C GLN A 342 -13.88 -9.72 -12.85
N GLU A 343 -15.04 -10.06 -12.29
CA GLU A 343 -16.35 -9.55 -12.73
C GLU A 343 -16.40 -8.02 -12.58
N ALA A 344 -15.95 -7.48 -11.44
CA ALA A 344 -15.91 -6.04 -11.22
C ALA A 344 -15.04 -5.31 -12.26
N ILE A 345 -13.88 -5.88 -12.63
CA ILE A 345 -13.01 -5.33 -13.67
C ILE A 345 -13.67 -5.40 -15.06
N LYS A 346 -14.30 -6.54 -15.40
CA LYS A 346 -15.01 -6.73 -16.69
C LYS A 346 -16.21 -5.78 -16.82
N GLU A 347 -17.01 -5.62 -15.78
CA GLU A 347 -18.15 -4.69 -15.75
C GLU A 347 -17.72 -3.23 -15.98
N ALA A 348 -16.51 -2.87 -15.55
CA ALA A 348 -15.93 -1.57 -15.84
C ALA A 348 -15.35 -1.44 -17.26
N GLY A 349 -15.49 -2.48 -18.12
CA GLY A 349 -15.01 -2.46 -19.50
C GLY A 349 -13.53 -2.81 -19.69
N PHE A 350 -12.87 -3.41 -18.69
CA PHE A 350 -11.46 -3.77 -18.73
C PHE A 350 -11.23 -5.28 -18.74
N ILE A 351 -10.00 -5.69 -19.07
CA ILE A 351 -9.56 -7.08 -19.08
C ILE A 351 -8.85 -7.39 -17.75
N PRO A 352 -9.40 -8.28 -16.90
CA PRO A 352 -8.74 -8.67 -15.66
C PRO A 352 -7.49 -9.49 -15.94
N GLN A 353 -6.35 -9.09 -15.39
CA GLN A 353 -5.09 -9.80 -15.50
C GLN A 353 -4.53 -10.11 -14.11
N LEU A 354 -4.47 -11.40 -13.75
CA LEU A 354 -3.76 -11.82 -12.55
C LEU A 354 -2.26 -11.48 -12.68
N ARG A 355 -1.66 -10.94 -11.64
CA ARG A 355 -0.24 -10.59 -11.59
C ARG A 355 0.47 -11.20 -10.39
N ASP A 356 1.80 -11.24 -10.49
CA ASP A 356 2.67 -11.44 -9.34
C ASP A 356 3.07 -10.11 -8.66
N GLN A 357 3.91 -10.19 -7.63
CA GLN A 357 4.46 -9.07 -6.89
C GLN A 357 5.25 -8.07 -7.77
N GLN A 358 5.85 -8.56 -8.88
CA GLN A 358 6.65 -7.75 -9.81
C GLN A 358 5.84 -7.19 -10.97
N TYR A 359 4.51 -7.29 -10.91
CA TYR A 359 3.56 -6.90 -11.96
C TYR A 359 3.74 -7.71 -13.27
N ARG A 360 4.29 -8.92 -13.19
CA ARG A 360 4.31 -9.87 -14.30
C ARG A 360 2.99 -10.61 -14.36
N GLU A 361 2.55 -10.93 -15.58
CA GLU A 361 1.31 -11.66 -15.81
C GLU A 361 1.40 -13.09 -15.25
N ARG A 362 0.34 -13.53 -14.62
CA ARG A 362 0.13 -14.90 -14.15
C ARG A 362 -1.18 -15.43 -14.69
N THR A 363 -1.30 -16.75 -14.74
CA THR A 363 -2.54 -17.48 -14.96
C THR A 363 -3.05 -18.08 -13.65
N LEU A 364 -4.37 -18.20 -13.50
CA LEU A 364 -4.94 -18.95 -12.39
C LEU A 364 -4.60 -20.43 -12.56
N PRO A 365 -4.25 -21.13 -11.46
CA PRO A 365 -4.15 -22.59 -11.49
C PRO A 365 -5.47 -23.23 -11.90
N GLU A 366 -5.42 -24.34 -12.68
CA GLU A 366 -6.63 -25.07 -13.12
C GLU A 366 -7.45 -25.63 -11.93
N SER A 367 -6.78 -25.97 -10.84
CA SER A 367 -7.36 -26.60 -9.65
C SER A 367 -7.66 -25.61 -8.52
N ILE A 368 -7.90 -24.33 -8.85
CA ILE A 368 -8.18 -23.33 -7.81
C ILE A 368 -9.52 -23.61 -7.10
N GLU A 369 -9.50 -23.68 -5.79
CA GLU A 369 -10.72 -23.75 -5.00
C GLU A 369 -11.35 -22.36 -4.83
N GLU A 370 -12.69 -22.31 -4.90
CA GLU A 370 -13.40 -21.06 -4.61
C GLU A 370 -13.26 -20.72 -3.14
N GLN A 371 -12.78 -19.51 -2.88
CA GLN A 371 -12.65 -19.03 -1.51
C GLN A 371 -14.03 -18.74 -0.93
N VAL A 372 -14.44 -19.53 0.03
CA VAL A 372 -15.47 -19.14 0.98
C VAL A 372 -14.72 -18.49 2.15
N ILE A 373 -14.61 -17.16 2.12
CA ILE A 373 -13.95 -16.41 3.18
C ILE A 373 -14.92 -16.34 4.35
N TYR A 374 -14.76 -17.24 5.32
CA TYR A 374 -15.38 -17.10 6.64
C TYR A 374 -14.45 -16.19 7.47
N TYR A 375 -14.97 -15.06 7.91
CA TYR A 375 -14.35 -14.17 8.90
C TYR A 375 -14.98 -14.37 10.27
#